data_5b747e118e83089c6a6a6da180c74b5d
#
_entry.id   5b747e118e83089c6a6a6da180c74b5d
#
_cell.length_a   1.000
_cell.length_b   1.000
_cell.length_c   1.000
_cell.angle_alpha   90.00
_cell.angle_beta   90.00
_cell.angle_gamma   90.00
#
_symmetry.space_group_name_H-M   'P 1'
#
loop_
_entity.id
_entity.type
_entity.pdbx_description
1 polymer ?
#
loop_
_entity_poly.entity_id
_entity_poly.type
_entity_poly.pdbx_seq_one_letter_code
_entity_poly.pdbx_strand_id
1 'polypeptide(L)'
;MKHWEITDTGLIRHENQDAFGFAQLPGGYAVAVVCDGMGGVAGGSIASTVAVETFIRTLTETGHSGHTDRAVQEAVTAANAAIRQRAAGHPELKSMGTTLVSALVKGDKVLISNVGDSRAYLAGADGLRQISRDHSLVEDMVEKGDLTPGQARSHPRRNLITRALGPDPAVEADGFPLQWKPGDFLLLCSDGLVNTVTDQEIMFEILHNGQPDDCLQRLMAISKQRGAPDNVTAILLMND
;
A
#
# COMPACT_ATOMS: atom_id res chain seq x y z
N MET A 1 15.96 12.37 1.22
CA MET A 1 14.70 11.75 0.70
C MET A 1 13.54 12.66 1.05
N LYS A 2 12.77 13.08 0.07
CA LYS A 2 11.52 13.85 0.23
C LYS A 2 10.32 12.91 0.17
N HIS A 3 9.20 13.31 0.76
CA HIS A 3 7.94 12.57 0.67
C HIS A 3 6.75 13.51 0.59
N TRP A 4 5.69 13.04 -0.02
CA TRP A 4 4.37 13.67 -0.12
C TRP A 4 3.31 12.61 0.11
N GLU A 5 2.18 13.01 0.68
CA GLU A 5 1.10 12.11 1.04
C GLU A 5 -0.26 12.73 0.77
N ILE A 6 -1.22 11.91 0.40
CA ILE A 6 -2.60 12.31 0.18
C ILE A 6 -3.54 11.16 0.56
N THR A 7 -4.67 11.52 1.15
CA THR A 7 -5.79 10.61 1.37
C THR A 7 -7.10 11.34 1.17
N ASP A 8 -8.10 10.65 0.63
CA ASP A 8 -9.44 11.19 0.39
C ASP A 8 -10.48 10.07 0.48
N THR A 9 -11.64 10.39 1.01
CA THR A 9 -12.76 9.44 1.14
C THR A 9 -13.33 8.98 -0.21
N GLY A 10 -13.02 9.70 -1.29
CA GLY A 10 -13.68 9.52 -2.58
C GLY A 10 -15.06 10.19 -2.61
N LEU A 11 -15.84 9.88 -3.66
CA LEU A 11 -17.13 10.53 -3.88
C LEU A 11 -18.32 9.65 -3.51
N ILE A 12 -18.11 8.35 -3.25
CA ILE A 12 -19.18 7.36 -3.02
C ILE A 12 -19.16 6.82 -1.59
N ARG A 13 -17.98 6.64 -1.00
CA ARG A 13 -17.84 6.13 0.37
C ARG A 13 -18.25 7.20 1.39
N HIS A 14 -18.81 6.77 2.53
CA HIS A 14 -19.17 7.66 3.64
C HIS A 14 -18.04 7.85 4.66
N GLU A 15 -17.09 6.92 4.68
CA GLU A 15 -15.97 6.89 5.61
C GLU A 15 -14.68 6.57 4.85
N ASN A 16 -13.58 7.14 5.28
CA ASN A 16 -12.27 6.76 4.80
C ASN A 16 -11.73 5.64 5.70
N GLN A 17 -11.60 4.45 5.13
CA GLN A 17 -11.06 3.26 5.80
C GLN A 17 -9.58 3.00 5.46
N ASP A 18 -9.00 3.82 4.60
CA ASP A 18 -7.55 3.81 4.37
C ASP A 18 -6.80 4.45 5.53
N ALA A 19 -5.60 3.97 5.79
CA ALA A 19 -4.63 4.60 6.66
C ALA A 19 -3.24 4.58 6.03
N PHE A 20 -2.41 5.53 6.41
CA PHE A 20 -1.05 5.61 5.94
C PHE A 20 -0.12 6.16 7.02
N GLY A 21 1.17 5.99 6.84
CA GLY A 21 2.15 6.58 7.74
C GLY A 21 3.54 6.63 7.12
N PHE A 22 4.30 7.63 7.59
CA PHE A 22 5.71 7.80 7.29
C PHE A 22 6.48 8.04 8.59
N ALA A 23 7.64 7.41 8.75
CA ALA A 23 8.50 7.63 9.90
C ALA A 23 9.98 7.51 9.53
N GLN A 24 10.79 8.37 10.15
CA GLN A 24 12.24 8.17 10.23
C GLN A 24 12.54 7.21 11.38
N LEU A 25 13.33 6.18 11.09
CA LEU A 25 13.66 5.12 12.03
C LEU A 25 15.12 5.20 12.47
N PRO A 26 15.50 4.59 13.62
CA PRO A 26 16.89 4.50 14.05
C PRO A 26 17.78 3.87 12.97
N GLY A 27 19.07 4.25 12.95
CA GLY A 27 20.06 3.69 12.02
C GLY A 27 19.96 4.23 10.59
N GLY A 28 19.28 5.35 10.37
CA GLY A 28 19.15 6.01 9.07
C GLY A 28 18.17 5.33 8.12
N TYR A 29 17.24 4.55 8.66
CA TYR A 29 16.11 4.01 7.92
C TYR A 29 14.96 5.00 7.86
N ALA A 30 14.10 4.83 6.86
CA ALA A 30 12.78 5.44 6.81
C ALA A 30 11.76 4.39 6.36
N VAL A 31 10.53 4.53 6.80
CA VAL A 31 9.43 3.66 6.40
C VAL A 31 8.24 4.49 5.93
N ALA A 32 7.65 4.08 4.82
CA ALA A 32 6.33 4.50 4.37
C ALA A 32 5.41 3.28 4.32
N VAL A 33 4.14 3.44 4.67
CA VAL A 33 3.15 2.36 4.64
C VAL A 33 1.78 2.89 4.27
N VAL A 34 1.04 2.15 3.44
CA VAL A 34 -0.37 2.38 3.11
C VAL A 34 -1.13 1.11 3.40
N CYS A 35 -2.29 1.25 4.03
CA CYS A 35 -3.20 0.17 4.42
C CYS A 35 -4.61 0.54 3.98
N ASP A 36 -5.27 -0.34 3.22
CA ASP A 36 -6.66 -0.22 2.81
C ASP A 36 -7.51 -1.13 3.69
N GLY A 37 -8.40 -0.52 4.44
CA GLY A 37 -9.18 -1.19 5.47
C GLY A 37 -10.49 -1.76 4.96
N MET A 38 -10.83 -2.98 5.38
CA MET A 38 -12.07 -3.68 5.04
C MET A 38 -12.75 -4.27 6.29
N GLY A 39 -14.07 -4.51 6.22
CA GLY A 39 -14.79 -5.20 7.29
C GLY A 39 -15.97 -4.46 7.88
N GLY A 40 -16.82 -3.89 7.03
CA GLY A 40 -18.08 -3.22 7.44
C GLY A 40 -17.88 -1.79 7.93
N VAL A 41 -18.93 -1.24 8.56
CA VAL A 41 -19.08 0.22 8.78
C VAL A 41 -17.95 0.85 9.61
N ALA A 42 -17.31 0.12 10.51
CA ALA A 42 -16.23 0.69 11.34
C ALA A 42 -14.98 -0.22 11.43
N GLY A 43 -15.08 -1.45 10.93
CA GLY A 43 -14.00 -2.43 11.08
C GLY A 43 -12.77 -2.09 10.26
N GLY A 44 -12.96 -1.58 9.04
CA GLY A 44 -11.88 -1.26 8.12
C GLY A 44 -10.98 -0.15 8.64
N SER A 45 -11.52 0.99 9.06
CA SER A 45 -10.74 2.11 9.59
C SER A 45 -9.98 1.76 10.87
N ILE A 46 -10.57 0.92 11.72
CA ILE A 46 -9.87 0.40 12.91
C ILE A 46 -8.70 -0.51 12.47
N ALA A 47 -8.93 -1.43 11.54
CA ALA A 47 -7.92 -2.38 11.11
C ALA A 47 -6.72 -1.69 10.46
N SER A 48 -6.97 -0.78 9.51
CA SER A 48 -5.91 -0.04 8.80
C SER A 48 -5.11 0.86 9.75
N THR A 49 -5.76 1.58 10.65
CA THR A 49 -5.09 2.43 11.65
C THR A 49 -4.21 1.61 12.59
N VAL A 50 -4.77 0.51 13.17
CA VAL A 50 -4.01 -0.39 14.06
C VAL A 50 -2.83 -1.02 13.32
N ALA A 51 -2.99 -1.36 12.03
CA ALA A 51 -1.90 -1.92 11.23
C ALA A 51 -0.76 -0.92 11.08
N VAL A 52 -1.04 0.30 10.62
CA VAL A 52 -0.04 1.36 10.42
C VAL A 52 0.72 1.65 11.71
N GLU A 53 -0.01 1.92 12.81
CA GLU A 53 0.59 2.25 14.09
C GLU A 53 1.48 1.13 14.63
N THR A 54 0.97 -0.12 14.59
CA THR A 54 1.72 -1.27 15.11
C THR A 54 2.92 -1.59 14.25
N PHE A 55 2.79 -1.54 12.92
CA PHE A 55 3.87 -1.80 11.98
C PHE A 55 5.03 -0.82 12.18
N ILE A 56 4.76 0.49 12.20
CA ILE A 56 5.79 1.52 12.40
C ILE A 56 6.43 1.41 13.78
N ARG A 57 5.62 1.23 14.83
CA ARG A 57 6.13 1.05 16.20
C ARG A 57 7.07 -0.15 16.30
N THR A 58 6.67 -1.32 15.78
CA THR A 58 7.49 -2.53 15.83
C THR A 58 8.82 -2.33 15.11
N LEU A 59 8.79 -1.71 13.91
CA LEU A 59 10.02 -1.38 13.19
C LEU A 59 10.90 -0.38 13.95
N THR A 60 10.33 0.54 14.71
CA THR A 60 11.08 1.50 15.53
C THR A 60 11.79 0.80 16.70
N GLU A 61 11.14 -0.16 17.34
CA GLU A 61 11.60 -0.85 18.54
C GLU A 61 12.61 -1.97 18.27
N THR A 62 12.45 -2.72 17.17
CA THR A 62 13.26 -3.92 16.90
C THR A 62 14.70 -3.66 16.46
N GLY A 63 15.03 -2.44 16.05
CA GLY A 63 16.38 -2.07 15.59
C GLY A 63 16.81 -2.90 14.35
N HIS A 64 17.26 -2.22 13.31
CA HIS A 64 17.52 -2.85 12.01
C HIS A 64 18.97 -3.33 11.85
N SER A 65 19.40 -4.31 12.63
CA SER A 65 20.75 -4.88 12.52
C SER A 65 20.83 -5.93 11.39
N GLY A 66 20.74 -5.47 10.14
CA GLY A 66 21.13 -6.27 8.97
C GLY A 66 20.11 -7.26 8.41
N HIS A 67 18.96 -7.50 9.06
CA HIS A 67 17.93 -8.46 8.63
C HIS A 67 16.60 -7.74 8.39
N THR A 68 16.55 -6.91 7.34
CA THR A 68 15.37 -6.08 7.03
C THR A 68 14.12 -6.91 6.74
N ASP A 69 14.23 -8.01 5.98
CA ASP A 69 13.10 -8.90 5.67
C ASP A 69 12.48 -9.48 6.94
N ARG A 70 13.33 -9.94 7.86
CA ARG A 70 12.86 -10.49 9.13
C ARG A 70 12.18 -9.43 9.99
N ALA A 71 12.75 -8.23 10.09
CA ALA A 71 12.15 -7.14 10.87
C ALA A 71 10.79 -6.73 10.31
N VAL A 72 10.65 -6.66 8.99
CA VAL A 72 9.37 -6.38 8.33
C VAL A 72 8.37 -7.50 8.60
N GLN A 73 8.75 -8.77 8.48
CA GLN A 73 7.84 -9.89 8.75
C GLN A 73 7.41 -9.94 10.24
N GLU A 74 8.30 -9.62 11.18
CA GLU A 74 7.97 -9.46 12.60
C GLU A 74 6.96 -8.31 12.81
N ALA A 75 7.12 -7.18 12.12
CA ALA A 75 6.20 -6.05 12.17
C ALA A 75 4.81 -6.38 11.56
N VAL A 76 4.77 -7.10 10.44
CA VAL A 76 3.54 -7.61 9.82
C VAL A 76 2.82 -8.57 10.76
N THR A 77 3.55 -9.50 11.38
CA THR A 77 2.99 -10.45 12.36
C THR A 77 2.42 -9.73 13.57
N ALA A 78 3.12 -8.73 14.09
CA ALA A 78 2.64 -7.92 15.21
C ALA A 78 1.38 -7.12 14.85
N ALA A 79 1.34 -6.50 13.66
CA ALA A 79 0.18 -5.78 13.16
C ALA A 79 -1.04 -6.71 13.01
N ASN A 80 -0.86 -7.89 12.41
CA ASN A 80 -1.90 -8.91 12.29
C ASN A 80 -2.46 -9.34 13.67
N ALA A 81 -1.57 -9.59 14.62
CA ALA A 81 -1.96 -9.97 15.98
C ALA A 81 -2.73 -8.85 16.69
N ALA A 82 -2.32 -7.59 16.52
CA ALA A 82 -2.98 -6.43 17.11
C ALA A 82 -4.41 -6.22 16.56
N ILE A 83 -4.61 -6.37 15.23
CA ILE A 83 -5.94 -6.33 14.61
C ILE A 83 -6.84 -7.44 15.23
N ARG A 84 -6.34 -8.66 15.26
CA ARG A 84 -7.09 -9.82 15.82
C ARG A 84 -7.43 -9.63 17.30
N GLN A 85 -6.50 -9.08 18.08
CA GLN A 85 -6.74 -8.75 19.48
C GLN A 85 -7.82 -7.68 19.63
N ARG A 86 -7.83 -6.68 18.75
CA ARG A 86 -8.85 -5.62 18.74
C ARG A 86 -10.24 -6.16 18.40
N ALA A 87 -10.33 -7.17 17.52
CA ALA A 87 -11.58 -7.86 17.19
C ALA A 87 -12.06 -8.81 18.28
N ALA A 88 -11.19 -9.24 19.19
CA ALA A 88 -11.53 -10.21 20.21
C ALA A 88 -12.60 -9.66 21.18
N GLY A 89 -13.70 -10.39 21.33
CA GLY A 89 -14.84 -9.96 22.17
C GLY A 89 -15.80 -8.98 21.49
N HIS A 90 -15.56 -8.61 20.23
CA HIS A 90 -16.35 -7.67 19.42
C HIS A 90 -16.89 -8.36 18.16
N PRO A 91 -18.09 -8.99 18.20
CA PRO A 91 -18.66 -9.73 17.06
C PRO A 91 -18.79 -8.86 15.79
N GLU A 92 -19.06 -7.56 15.95
CA GLU A 92 -19.18 -6.57 14.89
C GLU A 92 -17.86 -6.29 14.16
N LEU A 93 -16.73 -6.57 14.80
CA LEU A 93 -15.37 -6.38 14.22
C LEU A 93 -14.75 -7.69 13.71
N LYS A 94 -15.47 -8.81 13.78
CA LYS A 94 -14.92 -10.14 13.48
C LYS A 94 -14.38 -10.29 12.07
N SER A 95 -14.93 -9.54 11.11
CA SER A 95 -14.52 -9.56 9.70
C SER A 95 -13.58 -8.42 9.33
N MET A 96 -13.10 -7.63 10.29
CA MET A 96 -12.19 -6.54 9.98
C MET A 96 -10.83 -7.06 9.53
N GLY A 97 -10.28 -6.37 8.57
CA GLY A 97 -8.95 -6.62 8.02
C GLY A 97 -8.43 -5.43 7.27
N THR A 98 -7.23 -5.55 6.75
CA THR A 98 -6.63 -4.50 5.94
C THR A 98 -5.53 -5.06 5.04
N THR A 99 -5.28 -4.39 3.92
CA THR A 99 -4.06 -4.57 3.15
C THR A 99 -2.86 -3.95 3.88
N LEU A 100 -1.67 -4.17 3.39
CA LEU A 100 -0.47 -3.46 3.78
C LEU A 100 0.50 -3.43 2.59
N VAL A 101 0.86 -2.25 2.12
CA VAL A 101 2.00 -2.05 1.23
C VAL A 101 2.98 -1.09 1.89
N SER A 102 4.26 -1.45 1.95
CA SER A 102 5.28 -0.65 2.62
C SER A 102 6.58 -0.57 1.86
N ALA A 103 7.32 0.51 2.10
CA ALA A 103 8.70 0.70 1.66
C ALA A 103 9.59 0.99 2.86
N LEU A 104 10.52 0.09 3.17
CA LEU A 104 11.61 0.31 4.14
C LEU A 104 12.86 0.72 3.37
N VAL A 105 13.31 1.95 3.60
CA VAL A 105 14.37 2.60 2.83
C VAL A 105 15.61 2.84 3.68
N LYS A 106 16.79 2.56 3.12
CA LYS A 106 18.10 2.97 3.68
C LYS A 106 19.07 3.33 2.57
N GLY A 107 19.33 4.61 2.39
CA GLY A 107 20.14 5.09 1.26
C GLY A 107 19.54 4.68 -0.08
N ASP A 108 20.31 3.95 -0.89
CA ASP A 108 19.90 3.43 -2.18
C ASP A 108 19.13 2.08 -2.12
N LYS A 109 19.03 1.47 -0.96
CA LYS A 109 18.36 0.18 -0.76
C LYS A 109 16.93 0.36 -0.29
N VAL A 110 16.04 -0.36 -0.91
CA VAL A 110 14.61 -0.40 -0.58
C VAL A 110 14.15 -1.84 -0.46
N LEU A 111 13.37 -2.13 0.56
CA LEU A 111 12.56 -3.33 0.66
C LEU A 111 11.09 -2.92 0.57
N ILE A 112 10.43 -3.28 -0.52
CA ILE A 112 8.97 -3.21 -0.63
C ILE A 112 8.40 -4.46 -0.02
N SER A 113 7.32 -4.33 0.77
CA SER A 113 6.58 -5.47 1.31
C SER A 113 5.09 -5.30 1.07
N ASN A 114 4.42 -6.41 0.73
CA ASN A 114 3.01 -6.37 0.34
C ASN A 114 2.19 -7.50 0.96
N VAL A 115 0.99 -7.14 1.41
CA VAL A 115 -0.13 -8.02 1.76
C VAL A 115 -1.40 -7.37 1.22
N GLY A 116 -2.08 -8.02 0.27
CA GLY A 116 -3.28 -7.49 -0.38
C GLY A 116 -3.02 -6.95 -1.78
N ASP A 117 -3.87 -6.04 -2.25
CA ASP A 117 -3.88 -5.47 -3.59
C ASP A 117 -3.55 -3.97 -3.65
N SER A 118 -3.16 -3.38 -2.53
CA SER A 118 -2.47 -2.08 -2.52
C SER A 118 -1.11 -2.23 -3.19
N ARG A 119 -0.66 -1.19 -3.91
CA ARG A 119 0.47 -1.32 -4.82
C ARG A 119 1.64 -0.41 -4.50
N ALA A 120 2.83 -0.89 -4.87
CA ALA A 120 4.06 -0.12 -4.90
C ALA A 120 4.62 -0.05 -6.32
N TYR A 121 4.99 1.16 -6.76
CA TYR A 121 5.61 1.42 -8.06
C TYR A 121 6.95 2.11 -7.91
N LEU A 122 7.89 1.77 -8.79
CA LEU A 122 9.12 2.52 -9.01
C LEU A 122 8.99 3.29 -10.32
N ALA A 123 9.19 4.62 -10.27
CA ALA A 123 9.22 5.49 -11.43
C ALA A 123 10.61 6.15 -11.56
N GLY A 124 11.20 6.09 -12.73
CA GLY A 124 12.52 6.63 -13.00
C GLY A 124 12.82 6.70 -14.50
N ALA A 125 14.09 6.76 -14.86
CA ALA A 125 14.53 6.88 -16.25
C ALA A 125 14.02 5.76 -17.16
N ASP A 126 13.77 4.58 -16.60
CA ASP A 126 13.27 3.40 -17.32
C ASP A 126 11.71 3.35 -17.37
N GLY A 127 11.03 4.42 -16.94
CA GLY A 127 9.58 4.52 -16.90
C GLY A 127 8.98 4.12 -15.54
N LEU A 128 7.72 3.64 -15.54
CA LEU A 128 6.99 3.17 -14.37
C LEU A 128 6.96 1.63 -14.34
N ARG A 129 7.25 1.06 -13.19
CA ARG A 129 7.18 -0.40 -12.96
C ARG A 129 6.48 -0.70 -11.65
N GLN A 130 5.42 -1.51 -11.67
CA GLN A 130 4.84 -2.09 -10.46
C GLN A 130 5.87 -3.05 -9.85
N ILE A 131 6.13 -2.88 -8.55
CA ILE A 131 7.09 -3.69 -7.79
C ILE A 131 6.35 -4.76 -6.99
N SER A 132 5.27 -4.38 -6.30
CA SER A 132 4.43 -5.32 -5.56
C SER A 132 3.63 -6.20 -6.51
N ARG A 133 3.20 -7.35 -6.01
CA ARG A 133 2.26 -8.24 -6.67
C ARG A 133 0.95 -8.24 -5.89
N ASP A 134 -0.17 -8.09 -6.59
CA ASP A 134 -1.48 -8.09 -5.94
C ASP A 134 -1.84 -9.49 -5.43
N HIS A 135 -2.28 -9.60 -4.19
CA HIS A 135 -2.91 -10.81 -3.67
C HIS A 135 -4.41 -10.75 -3.96
N SER A 136 -4.78 -10.98 -5.21
CA SER A 136 -6.17 -10.97 -5.68
C SER A 136 -6.48 -12.21 -6.52
N LEU A 137 -7.78 -12.56 -6.54
CA LEU A 137 -8.24 -13.70 -7.36
C LEU A 137 -7.86 -13.53 -8.83
N VAL A 138 -7.98 -12.32 -9.36
CA VAL A 138 -7.71 -12.05 -10.79
C VAL A 138 -6.23 -12.13 -11.11
N GLU A 139 -5.36 -11.72 -10.21
CA GLU A 139 -3.91 -11.86 -10.38
C GLU A 139 -3.50 -13.33 -10.37
N ASP A 140 -4.05 -14.15 -9.47
CA ASP A 140 -3.83 -15.60 -9.47
C ASP A 140 -4.30 -16.27 -10.79
N MET A 141 -5.39 -15.75 -11.39
CA MET A 141 -5.87 -16.23 -12.69
C MET A 141 -4.96 -15.79 -13.86
N VAL A 142 -4.42 -14.58 -13.81
CA VAL A 142 -3.44 -14.09 -14.81
C VAL A 142 -2.16 -14.95 -14.76
N GLU A 143 -1.65 -15.22 -13.56
CA GLU A 143 -0.45 -16.03 -13.39
C GLU A 143 -0.62 -17.48 -13.91
N LYS A 144 -1.81 -18.06 -13.71
CA LYS A 144 -2.16 -19.38 -14.25
C LYS A 144 -2.41 -19.38 -15.77
N GLY A 145 -2.48 -18.20 -16.39
CA GLY A 145 -2.81 -18.05 -17.80
C GLY A 145 -4.30 -18.15 -18.13
N ASP A 146 -5.17 -18.15 -17.12
CA ASP A 146 -6.64 -18.21 -17.27
C ASP A 146 -7.21 -16.87 -17.77
N LEU A 147 -6.54 -15.76 -17.45
CA LEU A 147 -6.90 -14.41 -17.88
C LEU A 147 -5.68 -13.67 -18.42
N THR A 148 -5.92 -12.77 -19.38
CA THR A 148 -4.93 -11.73 -19.72
C THR A 148 -5.02 -10.58 -18.72
N PRO A 149 -3.95 -9.75 -18.55
CA PRO A 149 -4.00 -8.57 -17.69
C PRO A 149 -5.15 -7.60 -18.04
N GLY A 150 -5.48 -7.48 -19.35
CA GLY A 150 -6.61 -6.67 -19.81
C GLY A 150 -7.97 -7.22 -19.36
N GLN A 151 -8.15 -8.54 -19.37
CA GLN A 151 -9.37 -9.19 -18.89
C GLN A 151 -9.51 -9.09 -17.38
N ALA A 152 -8.41 -9.18 -16.63
CA ALA A 152 -8.41 -9.04 -15.17
C ALA A 152 -8.94 -7.67 -14.72
N ARG A 153 -8.56 -6.59 -15.39
CA ARG A 153 -9.02 -5.22 -15.09
C ARG A 153 -10.54 -5.04 -15.17
N SER A 154 -11.23 -5.76 -16.07
CA SER A 154 -12.68 -5.70 -16.25
C SER A 154 -13.45 -6.84 -15.60
N HIS A 155 -12.77 -7.73 -14.88
CA HIS A 155 -13.38 -8.91 -14.29
C HIS A 155 -14.34 -8.54 -13.14
N PRO A 156 -15.56 -9.17 -13.05
CA PRO A 156 -16.53 -8.85 -11.99
C PRO A 156 -16.02 -9.04 -10.56
N ARG A 157 -15.04 -9.92 -10.35
CA ARG A 157 -14.43 -10.21 -9.04
C ARG A 157 -13.02 -9.64 -8.91
N ARG A 158 -12.69 -8.54 -9.62
CA ARG A 158 -11.34 -7.94 -9.57
C ARG A 158 -10.92 -7.44 -8.18
N ASN A 159 -11.91 -7.04 -7.36
CA ASN A 159 -11.66 -6.53 -6.00
C ASN A 159 -11.68 -7.64 -4.93
N LEU A 160 -11.61 -8.92 -5.33
CA LEU A 160 -11.58 -10.02 -4.37
C LEU A 160 -10.14 -10.35 -4.03
N ILE A 161 -9.71 -9.89 -2.84
CA ILE A 161 -8.38 -10.17 -2.33
C ILE A 161 -8.29 -11.57 -1.72
N THR A 162 -7.11 -12.18 -1.83
CA THR A 162 -6.83 -13.54 -1.36
C THR A 162 -5.95 -13.56 -0.11
N ARG A 163 -5.38 -12.41 0.31
CA ARG A 163 -4.56 -12.28 1.51
C ARG A 163 -4.73 -10.90 2.14
N ALA A 164 -4.91 -10.85 3.46
CA ALA A 164 -5.05 -9.63 4.25
C ALA A 164 -4.59 -9.82 5.69
N LEU A 165 -4.27 -8.73 6.39
CA LEU A 165 -4.09 -8.72 7.83
C LEU A 165 -5.46 -8.76 8.52
N GLY A 166 -5.57 -9.53 9.62
CA GLY A 166 -6.74 -9.60 10.48
C GLY A 166 -7.52 -10.91 10.40
N PRO A 167 -7.99 -11.36 9.21
CA PRO A 167 -8.81 -12.56 9.09
C PRO A 167 -8.12 -13.82 9.57
N ASP A 168 -6.89 -14.05 9.14
CA ASP A 168 -6.15 -15.29 9.42
C ASP A 168 -5.19 -15.16 10.62
N PRO A 169 -4.94 -16.25 11.36
CA PRO A 169 -4.05 -16.24 12.51
C PRO A 169 -2.58 -15.98 12.14
N ALA A 170 -2.18 -16.34 10.95
CA ALA A 170 -0.84 -16.10 10.40
C ALA A 170 -0.95 -15.47 9.02
N VAL A 171 -0.04 -14.56 8.73
CA VAL A 171 0.08 -13.90 7.44
C VAL A 171 1.55 -13.68 7.10
N GLU A 172 1.90 -13.92 5.84
CA GLU A 172 3.23 -13.63 5.32
C GLU A 172 3.13 -12.48 4.30
N ALA A 173 4.03 -11.51 4.43
CA ALA A 173 4.20 -10.47 3.44
C ALA A 173 5.17 -10.94 2.35
N ASP A 174 4.83 -10.65 1.10
CA ASP A 174 5.80 -10.80 0.01
C ASP A 174 6.80 -9.66 0.08
N GLY A 175 8.09 -9.97 -0.07
CA GLY A 175 9.20 -9.01 -0.01
C GLY A 175 9.86 -8.83 -1.37
N PHE A 176 10.07 -7.57 -1.78
CA PHE A 176 10.67 -7.21 -3.08
C PHE A 176 11.85 -6.26 -2.83
N PRO A 177 13.07 -6.79 -2.67
CA PRO A 177 14.26 -5.95 -2.53
C PRO A 177 14.59 -5.27 -3.86
N LEU A 178 14.92 -3.98 -3.80
CA LEU A 178 15.35 -3.22 -4.96
C LEU A 178 16.38 -2.14 -4.58
N GLN A 179 17.03 -1.59 -5.58
CA GLN A 179 17.81 -0.37 -5.48
C GLN A 179 17.15 0.72 -6.31
N TRP A 180 17.16 1.94 -5.79
CA TRP A 180 16.70 3.11 -6.50
C TRP A 180 17.81 4.14 -6.63
N LYS A 181 17.76 4.96 -7.67
CA LYS A 181 18.78 5.96 -8.00
C LYS A 181 18.34 7.35 -7.58
N PRO A 182 19.25 8.29 -7.37
CA PRO A 182 18.90 9.69 -7.22
C PRO A 182 17.99 10.15 -8.38
N GLY A 183 16.90 10.81 -8.05
CA GLY A 183 15.86 11.21 -9.00
C GLY A 183 14.76 10.19 -9.26
N ASP A 184 14.88 8.94 -8.79
CA ASP A 184 13.78 7.97 -8.83
C ASP A 184 12.71 8.28 -7.76
N PHE A 185 11.49 7.84 -8.06
CA PHE A 185 10.33 7.95 -7.19
C PHE A 185 9.77 6.57 -6.84
N LEU A 186 9.28 6.43 -5.62
CA LEU A 186 8.45 5.30 -5.19
C LEU A 186 7.06 5.80 -4.85
N LEU A 187 6.04 5.22 -5.46
CA LEU A 187 4.64 5.46 -5.15
C LEU A 187 4.07 4.24 -4.45
N LEU A 188 3.51 4.44 -3.25
CA LEU A 188 2.66 3.48 -2.55
C LEU A 188 1.23 3.97 -2.61
N CYS A 189 0.26 3.12 -2.93
CA CYS A 189 -1.13 3.54 -3.02
C CYS A 189 -2.12 2.41 -2.72
N SER A 190 -3.32 2.77 -2.25
CA SER A 190 -4.48 1.87 -2.19
C SER A 190 -5.05 1.62 -3.59
N ASP A 191 -5.90 0.62 -3.71
CA ASP A 191 -6.51 0.19 -4.98
C ASP A 191 -7.42 1.28 -5.59
N GLY A 192 -8.01 2.17 -4.78
CA GLY A 192 -8.85 3.26 -5.25
C GLY A 192 -8.15 4.23 -6.20
N LEU A 193 -6.82 4.40 -6.08
CA LEU A 193 -6.07 5.15 -7.07
C LEU A 193 -5.97 4.39 -8.39
N VAL A 194 -5.47 3.16 -8.39
CA VAL A 194 -5.17 2.39 -9.60
C VAL A 194 -6.41 1.81 -10.28
N ASN A 195 -7.55 1.78 -9.60
CA ASN A 195 -8.84 1.47 -10.18
C ASN A 195 -9.40 2.61 -11.05
N THR A 196 -8.89 3.83 -10.87
CA THR A 196 -9.36 5.03 -11.55
C THR A 196 -8.30 5.71 -12.41
N VAL A 197 -7.02 5.57 -12.08
CA VAL A 197 -5.89 6.18 -12.80
C VAL A 197 -5.04 5.08 -13.42
N THR A 198 -4.72 5.20 -14.70
CA THR A 198 -3.91 4.21 -15.42
C THR A 198 -2.42 4.36 -15.10
N ASP A 199 -1.65 3.27 -15.27
CA ASP A 199 -0.19 3.28 -15.07
C ASP A 199 0.50 4.34 -15.95
N GLN A 200 -0.02 4.59 -17.18
CA GLN A 200 0.51 5.60 -18.08
C GLN A 200 0.31 7.02 -17.55
N GLU A 201 -0.84 7.29 -16.96
CA GLU A 201 -1.13 8.59 -16.33
C GLU A 201 -0.33 8.78 -15.05
N ILE A 202 -0.20 7.73 -14.22
CA ILE A 202 0.67 7.76 -13.04
C ILE A 202 2.11 8.10 -13.46
N MET A 203 2.63 7.42 -14.48
CA MET A 203 3.97 7.68 -15.04
C MET A 203 4.10 9.12 -15.52
N PHE A 204 3.12 9.61 -16.27
CA PHE A 204 3.14 10.96 -16.81
C PHE A 204 3.16 12.01 -15.70
N GLU A 205 2.30 11.87 -14.69
CA GLU A 205 2.20 12.82 -13.58
C GLU A 205 3.46 12.84 -12.72
N ILE A 206 4.09 11.69 -12.48
CA ILE A 206 5.32 11.61 -11.67
C ILE A 206 6.53 12.16 -12.43
N LEU A 207 6.70 11.77 -13.71
CA LEU A 207 7.96 12.00 -14.43
C LEU A 207 7.96 13.24 -15.33
N HIS A 208 6.79 13.71 -15.79
CA HIS A 208 6.73 14.70 -16.87
C HIS A 208 5.90 15.95 -16.53
N ASN A 209 5.06 15.92 -15.51
CA ASN A 209 4.09 16.99 -15.28
C ASN A 209 4.49 17.95 -14.13
N GLY A 210 5.70 18.48 -14.17
CA GLY A 210 6.09 19.61 -13.34
C GLY A 210 6.63 19.24 -11.96
N GLN A 211 6.18 19.96 -10.93
CA GLN A 211 6.73 19.81 -9.59
C GLN A 211 6.16 18.58 -8.87
N PRO A 212 7.00 17.79 -8.17
CA PRO A 212 6.53 16.65 -7.38
C PRO A 212 5.50 17.02 -6.31
N ASP A 213 5.57 18.23 -5.78
CA ASP A 213 4.68 18.75 -4.73
C ASP A 213 3.19 18.68 -5.13
N ASP A 214 2.87 18.84 -6.42
CA ASP A 214 1.49 18.82 -6.91
C ASP A 214 1.08 17.47 -7.53
N CYS A 215 2.01 16.51 -7.65
CA CYS A 215 1.78 15.25 -8.35
C CYS A 215 0.59 14.49 -7.78
N LEU A 216 0.57 14.25 -6.46
CA LEU A 216 -0.51 13.50 -5.81
C LEU A 216 -1.87 14.23 -5.92
N GLN A 217 -1.86 15.57 -5.91
CA GLN A 217 -3.08 16.37 -6.09
C GLN A 217 -3.67 16.18 -7.50
N ARG A 218 -2.82 16.12 -8.53
CA ARG A 218 -3.24 15.88 -9.91
C ARG A 218 -3.79 14.46 -10.09
N LEU A 219 -3.12 13.45 -9.54
CA LEU A 219 -3.59 12.06 -9.54
C LEU A 219 -4.96 11.95 -8.83
N MET A 220 -5.12 12.61 -7.69
CA MET A 220 -6.40 12.68 -6.97
C MET A 220 -7.47 13.36 -7.81
N ALA A 221 -7.15 14.46 -8.50
CA ALA A 221 -8.09 15.16 -9.37
C ALA A 221 -8.57 14.26 -10.52
N ILE A 222 -7.68 13.48 -11.15
CA ILE A 222 -8.04 12.50 -12.18
C ILE A 222 -8.99 11.44 -11.60
N SER A 223 -8.67 10.89 -10.42
CA SER A 223 -9.52 9.91 -9.75
C SER A 223 -10.93 10.46 -9.50
N LYS A 224 -11.03 11.69 -8.96
CA LYS A 224 -12.32 12.35 -8.70
C LYS A 224 -13.11 12.64 -9.96
N GLN A 225 -12.47 13.06 -11.05
CA GLN A 225 -13.13 13.25 -12.34
C GLN A 225 -13.75 11.94 -12.89
N ARG A 226 -13.22 10.79 -12.48
CA ARG A 226 -13.71 9.46 -12.85
C ARG A 226 -14.64 8.83 -11.81
N GLY A 227 -15.07 9.66 -10.83
CA GLY A 227 -16.09 9.28 -9.85
C GLY A 227 -15.54 8.77 -8.53
N ALA A 228 -14.21 8.56 -8.37
CA ALA A 228 -13.55 8.08 -7.14
C ALA A 228 -14.49 7.17 -6.30
N PRO A 229 -14.80 5.95 -6.76
CA PRO A 229 -15.82 5.10 -6.13
C PRO A 229 -15.37 4.52 -4.79
N ASP A 230 -14.08 4.61 -4.49
CA ASP A 230 -13.47 4.14 -3.25
C ASP A 230 -12.61 5.22 -2.57
N ASN A 231 -12.12 4.90 -1.37
CA ASN A 231 -11.09 5.68 -0.70
C ASN A 231 -9.83 5.69 -1.55
N VAL A 232 -9.11 6.79 -1.57
CA VAL A 232 -7.88 6.96 -2.37
C VAL A 232 -6.78 7.47 -1.49
N THR A 233 -5.75 6.67 -1.29
CA THR A 233 -4.59 7.03 -0.47
C THR A 233 -3.31 6.74 -1.22
N ALA A 234 -2.36 7.68 -1.14
CA ALA A 234 -1.05 7.52 -1.76
C ALA A 234 0.06 8.23 -0.98
N ILE A 235 1.26 7.64 -1.01
CA ILE A 235 2.52 8.24 -0.57
C ILE A 235 3.49 8.20 -1.73
N LEU A 236 4.11 9.34 -2.04
CA LEU A 236 5.18 9.46 -3.01
C LEU A 236 6.49 9.77 -2.29
N LEU A 237 7.52 8.97 -2.53
CA LEU A 237 8.88 9.18 -2.03
C LEU A 237 9.78 9.56 -3.20
N MET A 238 10.76 10.43 -2.99
CA MET A 238 11.78 10.79 -3.97
C MET A 238 13.17 10.58 -3.36
N ASN A 239 14.03 9.90 -4.11
CA ASN A 239 15.46 9.79 -3.80
C ASN A 239 16.16 11.06 -4.26
N ASP A 240 16.56 11.91 -3.33
CA ASP A 240 17.23 13.19 -3.55
C ASP A 240 18.73 13.15 -3.22
#